data_7ef13f463d49899b0dcc6caea11cbcb6
#
_entry.id   7ef13f463d49899b0dcc6caea11cbcb6
#
_cell.length_a   1.000
_cell.length_b   1.000
_cell.length_c   1.000
_cell.angle_alpha   90.00
_cell.angle_beta   90.00
_cell.angle_gamma   90.00
#
_symmetry.space_group_name_H-M   'P 1'
#
loop_
_entity.id
_entity.type
_entity.pdbx_description
1 polymer ?
#
loop_
_entity_poly.entity_id
_entity_poly.type
_entity_poly.pdbx_seq_one_letter_code
_entity_poly.pdbx_strand_id
1 'polypeptide(L)'
;MYDCVIIGAGHNGLVCAHQLAKQGWKVLVLERRDLVGGACVTEELWPGFKVSTASYLVSLLLPEIEEEMQLARHGYRVLPRNPSSFTPGTDGRSLLLGPDLKQNQQQISQFSTRDAEQFPRYEAMLQKIAECLEPALMQTPPDLLPLPASWRSVGFRKKFRDTKTAYHLHQSLKHLGETIPEAIELLTGPALPILNRWFESDILKATLATDAIIGTFQPPSAPGTAYVLLHHVMGSAGGARGVWGYVEGGMGALSQAMAASAKAAGVEIRTGISVEEILISDQQISGVRLSTGETIATRSVASNADAHVTFEKLIPAGTLPETFEKAVSRIDYS
;
A
#
# COMPACT_ATOMS: atom_id res chain seq x y z
N MET A 1 -28.53 6.29 13.94
CA MET A 1 -27.28 5.68 14.45
C MET A 1 -26.61 4.95 13.29
N TYR A 2 -25.32 5.10 13.12
CA TYR A 2 -24.52 4.36 12.14
C TYR A 2 -24.00 3.05 12.76
N ASP A 3 -23.81 2.03 11.93
CA ASP A 3 -23.17 0.78 12.36
C ASP A 3 -21.65 0.97 12.46
N CYS A 4 -21.08 1.78 11.54
CA CYS A 4 -19.67 2.14 11.57
C CYS A 4 -19.46 3.59 11.14
N VAL A 5 -18.57 4.29 11.83
CA VAL A 5 -17.98 5.56 11.38
C VAL A 5 -16.56 5.30 10.94
N ILE A 6 -16.22 5.77 9.73
CA ILE A 6 -14.84 5.68 9.20
C ILE A 6 -14.20 7.06 9.25
N ILE A 7 -13.04 7.14 9.89
CA ILE A 7 -12.25 8.36 10.01
C ILE A 7 -11.23 8.40 8.88
N GLY A 8 -11.40 9.37 7.97
CA GLY A 8 -10.55 9.57 6.81
C GLY A 8 -11.09 8.92 5.53
N ALA A 9 -11.28 9.74 4.50
CA ALA A 9 -11.70 9.33 3.15
C ALA A 9 -10.52 9.10 2.20
N GLY A 10 -9.40 8.58 2.70
CA GLY A 10 -8.33 8.04 1.86
C GLY A 10 -8.80 6.77 1.14
N HIS A 11 -8.06 6.33 0.13
CA HIS A 11 -8.44 5.16 -0.68
C HIS A 11 -8.78 3.91 0.16
N ASN A 12 -8.00 3.60 1.21
CA ASN A 12 -8.28 2.46 2.09
C ASN A 12 -9.60 2.64 2.88
N GLY A 13 -9.87 3.85 3.40
CA GLY A 13 -11.12 4.17 4.10
C GLY A 13 -12.33 4.04 3.17
N LEU A 14 -12.21 4.48 1.91
CA LEU A 14 -13.27 4.36 0.91
C LEU A 14 -13.55 2.90 0.52
N VAL A 15 -12.50 2.07 0.39
CA VAL A 15 -12.67 0.62 0.15
C VAL A 15 -13.35 -0.04 1.34
N CYS A 16 -12.89 0.24 2.57
CA CYS A 16 -13.51 -0.28 3.79
C CYS A 16 -14.99 0.10 3.87
N ALA A 17 -15.33 1.37 3.60
CA ALA A 17 -16.69 1.86 3.60
C ALA A 17 -17.60 1.10 2.61
N HIS A 18 -17.12 0.94 1.38
CA HIS A 18 -17.83 0.20 0.34
C HIS A 18 -18.11 -1.24 0.76
N GLN A 19 -17.08 -1.94 1.26
CA GLN A 19 -17.19 -3.33 1.68
C GLN A 19 -18.19 -3.52 2.83
N LEU A 20 -18.16 -2.64 3.84
CA LEU A 20 -19.12 -2.68 4.95
C LEU A 20 -20.55 -2.38 4.48
N ALA A 21 -20.72 -1.38 3.61
CA ALA A 21 -22.04 -1.04 3.05
C ALA A 21 -22.63 -2.20 2.22
N LYS A 22 -21.79 -2.91 1.43
CA LYS A 22 -22.23 -4.13 0.72
C LYS A 22 -22.68 -5.27 1.64
N GLN A 23 -22.23 -5.28 2.89
CA GLN A 23 -22.71 -6.22 3.92
C GLN A 23 -23.98 -5.69 4.65
N GLY A 24 -24.57 -4.60 4.18
CA GLY A 24 -25.79 -4.02 4.75
C GLY A 24 -25.56 -3.10 5.95
N TRP A 25 -24.31 -2.69 6.22
CA TRP A 25 -24.03 -1.76 7.31
C TRP A 25 -24.36 -0.32 6.89
N LYS A 26 -24.89 0.45 7.82
CA LYS A 26 -25.04 1.90 7.67
C LYS A 26 -23.72 2.59 8.02
N VAL A 27 -23.00 3.06 7.00
CA VAL A 27 -21.64 3.59 7.13
C VAL A 27 -21.60 5.09 6.88
N LEU A 28 -20.88 5.82 7.74
CA LEU A 28 -20.52 7.22 7.57
C LEU A 28 -19.01 7.35 7.47
N VAL A 29 -18.53 8.04 6.45
CA VAL A 29 -17.11 8.45 6.31
C VAL A 29 -16.99 9.93 6.64
N LEU A 30 -16.03 10.28 7.50
CA LEU A 30 -15.70 11.65 7.91
C LEU A 30 -14.30 11.99 7.44
N GLU A 31 -14.19 13.07 6.65
CA GLU A 31 -12.93 13.55 6.09
C GLU A 31 -12.68 15.00 6.52
N ARG A 32 -11.51 15.28 7.07
CA ARG A 32 -11.15 16.62 7.56
C ARG A 32 -10.94 17.64 6.44
N ARG A 33 -10.48 17.20 5.26
CA ARG A 33 -10.30 18.06 4.08
C ARG A 33 -11.61 18.18 3.32
N ASP A 34 -11.72 19.20 2.47
CA ASP A 34 -12.89 19.40 1.59
C ASP A 34 -12.92 18.40 0.43
N LEU A 35 -11.88 17.61 0.25
CA LEU A 35 -11.74 16.60 -0.81
C LEU A 35 -11.37 15.24 -0.25
N VAL A 36 -11.83 14.19 -0.90
CA VAL A 36 -11.49 12.80 -0.60
C VAL A 36 -10.18 12.39 -1.27
N GLY A 37 -9.51 11.35 -0.74
CA GLY A 37 -8.40 10.68 -1.42
C GLY A 37 -7.16 10.48 -0.55
N GLY A 38 -6.96 11.25 0.50
CA GLY A 38 -5.74 11.16 1.34
C GLY A 38 -4.48 11.47 0.52
N ALA A 39 -3.60 10.49 0.32
CA ALA A 39 -2.43 10.61 -0.54
C ALA A 39 -2.76 10.52 -2.05
N CYS A 40 -3.93 9.97 -2.41
CA CYS A 40 -4.39 9.85 -3.80
C CYS A 40 -5.29 11.04 -4.17
N VAL A 41 -4.72 12.24 -4.21
CA VAL A 41 -5.43 13.50 -4.56
C VAL A 41 -4.79 14.16 -5.76
N THR A 42 -5.62 14.91 -6.49
CA THR A 42 -5.19 15.84 -7.54
C THR A 42 -5.69 17.22 -7.17
N GLU A 43 -4.80 18.18 -7.06
CA GLU A 43 -5.10 19.54 -6.61
C GLU A 43 -4.66 20.56 -7.65
N GLU A 44 -5.38 21.64 -7.75
CA GLU A 44 -4.99 22.77 -8.58
C GLU A 44 -4.07 23.68 -7.76
N LEU A 45 -2.75 23.58 -8.01
CA LEU A 45 -1.75 24.39 -7.29
C LEU A 45 -1.62 25.80 -7.88
N TRP A 46 -1.85 25.94 -9.17
CA TRP A 46 -1.91 27.22 -9.89
C TRP A 46 -3.10 27.18 -10.86
N PRO A 47 -3.70 28.30 -11.19
CA PRO A 47 -4.81 28.35 -12.15
C PRO A 47 -4.52 27.58 -13.44
N GLY A 48 -5.31 26.56 -13.72
CA GLY A 48 -5.16 25.67 -14.88
C GLY A 48 -4.17 24.52 -14.72
N PHE A 49 -3.40 24.46 -13.61
CA PHE A 49 -2.39 23.40 -13.38
C PHE A 49 -2.81 22.48 -12.25
N LYS A 50 -3.28 21.30 -12.62
CA LYS A 50 -3.65 20.22 -11.69
C LYS A 50 -2.53 19.21 -11.53
N VAL A 51 -2.19 18.90 -10.30
CA VAL A 51 -1.06 18.03 -9.94
C VAL A 51 -1.50 16.98 -8.91
N SER A 52 -1.04 15.76 -9.07
CA SER A 52 -1.12 14.75 -8.02
C SER A 52 -0.03 15.05 -6.98
N THR A 53 -0.43 15.52 -5.80
CA THR A 53 0.48 16.17 -4.82
C THR A 53 1.27 15.20 -3.95
N ALA A 54 0.89 13.91 -3.91
CA ALA A 54 1.62 12.88 -3.18
C ALA A 54 1.77 11.62 -4.05
N SER A 55 0.81 10.71 -4.09
CA SER A 55 0.84 9.59 -5.03
C SER A 55 0.60 10.08 -6.45
N TYR A 56 1.44 9.71 -7.40
CA TYR A 56 1.37 10.20 -8.78
C TYR A 56 1.20 9.09 -9.83
N LEU A 57 1.35 7.83 -9.42
CA LEU A 57 1.20 6.64 -10.27
C LEU A 57 0.38 5.58 -9.56
N VAL A 58 -0.24 4.71 -10.35
CA VAL A 58 -0.93 3.51 -9.86
C VAL A 58 -0.22 2.26 -10.34
N SER A 59 -0.04 1.29 -9.42
CA SER A 59 0.44 -0.06 -9.74
C SER A 59 -0.04 -1.11 -8.72
N LEU A 60 -0.35 -0.70 -7.50
CA LEU A 60 -0.61 -1.60 -6.34
C LEU A 60 -2.10 -1.72 -6.00
N LEU A 61 -3.00 -1.17 -6.83
CA LEU A 61 -4.43 -1.39 -6.65
C LEU A 61 -4.77 -2.82 -7.06
N LEU A 62 -5.38 -3.55 -6.13
CA LEU A 62 -5.77 -4.92 -6.37
C LEU A 62 -6.89 -5.01 -7.42
N PRO A 63 -6.77 -5.90 -8.42
CA PRO A 63 -7.79 -6.09 -9.44
C PRO A 63 -9.17 -6.41 -8.86
N GLU A 64 -9.21 -7.16 -7.77
CA GLU A 64 -10.44 -7.52 -7.06
C GLU A 64 -11.17 -6.29 -6.52
N ILE A 65 -10.43 -5.30 -6.01
CA ILE A 65 -11.01 -4.03 -5.53
C ILE A 65 -11.55 -3.22 -6.72
N GLU A 66 -10.80 -3.16 -7.82
CA GLU A 66 -11.23 -2.47 -9.04
C GLU A 66 -12.54 -3.05 -9.58
N GLU A 67 -12.64 -4.38 -9.65
CA GLU A 67 -13.82 -5.10 -10.09
C GLU A 67 -15.00 -4.93 -9.13
N GLU A 68 -14.80 -5.18 -7.84
CA GLU A 68 -15.87 -5.13 -6.83
C GLU A 68 -16.47 -3.74 -6.69
N MET A 69 -15.65 -2.71 -6.74
CA MET A 69 -16.09 -1.32 -6.72
C MET A 69 -16.54 -0.81 -8.09
N GLN A 70 -16.39 -1.60 -9.16
CA GLN A 70 -16.75 -1.24 -10.53
C GLN A 70 -16.17 0.12 -10.95
N LEU A 71 -14.89 0.37 -10.63
CA LEU A 71 -14.27 1.70 -10.74
C LEU A 71 -14.32 2.26 -12.16
N ALA A 72 -14.21 1.41 -13.19
CA ALA A 72 -14.35 1.83 -14.59
C ALA A 72 -15.70 2.49 -14.90
N ARG A 73 -16.80 2.05 -14.26
CA ARG A 73 -18.13 2.66 -14.39
C ARG A 73 -18.20 4.05 -13.75
N HIS A 74 -17.30 4.33 -12.83
CA HIS A 74 -17.19 5.61 -12.14
C HIS A 74 -16.09 6.52 -12.72
N GLY A 75 -15.59 6.18 -13.93
CA GLY A 75 -14.65 7.03 -14.68
C GLY A 75 -13.18 6.73 -14.42
N TYR A 76 -12.83 5.69 -13.66
CA TYR A 76 -11.45 5.28 -13.48
C TYR A 76 -10.88 4.69 -14.77
N ARG A 77 -9.76 5.26 -15.25
CA ARG A 77 -9.02 4.79 -16.42
C ARG A 77 -7.53 4.90 -16.18
N VAL A 78 -6.79 3.86 -16.55
CA VAL A 78 -5.34 3.80 -16.45
C VAL A 78 -4.71 3.98 -17.82
N LEU A 79 -3.74 4.88 -17.90
CA LEU A 79 -2.90 5.12 -19.08
C LEU A 79 -1.54 4.43 -18.81
N PRO A 80 -1.13 3.45 -19.64
CA PRO A 80 0.15 2.78 -19.45
C PRO A 80 1.32 3.77 -19.48
N ARG A 81 2.26 3.61 -18.56
CA ARG A 81 3.52 4.37 -18.57
C ARG A 81 4.54 3.64 -19.46
N ASN A 82 4.85 4.23 -20.60
CA ASN A 82 5.86 3.73 -21.51
C ASN A 82 6.61 4.91 -22.16
N PRO A 83 7.93 5.05 -21.95
CA PRO A 83 8.82 4.21 -21.14
C PRO A 83 8.50 4.31 -19.64
N SER A 84 8.88 3.26 -18.87
CA SER A 84 8.66 3.22 -17.43
C SER A 84 9.63 4.11 -16.66
N SER A 85 10.85 4.30 -17.18
CA SER A 85 11.81 5.24 -16.60
C SER A 85 12.69 5.92 -17.66
N PHE A 86 13.14 7.13 -17.33
CA PHE A 86 14.14 7.88 -18.07
C PHE A 86 15.16 8.43 -17.07
N THR A 87 16.41 8.02 -17.24
CA THR A 87 17.52 8.46 -16.39
C THR A 87 18.58 9.15 -17.25
N PRO A 88 18.73 10.49 -17.15
CA PRO A 88 19.78 11.21 -17.86
C PRO A 88 21.15 10.94 -17.22
N GLY A 89 22.15 10.64 -18.04
CA GLY A 89 23.54 10.55 -17.63
C GLY A 89 24.25 11.90 -17.72
N THR A 90 25.33 12.05 -16.96
CA THR A 90 26.16 13.27 -16.98
C THR A 90 27.04 13.38 -18.23
N ASP A 91 27.18 12.30 -18.98
CA ASP A 91 27.95 12.18 -20.22
C ASP A 91 27.13 12.43 -21.50
N GLY A 92 25.87 12.87 -21.34
CA GLY A 92 24.96 13.14 -22.44
C GLY A 92 24.17 11.91 -22.93
N ARG A 93 24.49 10.70 -22.43
CA ARG A 93 23.67 9.50 -22.68
C ARG A 93 22.48 9.47 -21.73
N SER A 94 21.48 8.66 -22.04
CA SER A 94 20.35 8.41 -21.15
C SER A 94 19.97 6.94 -21.16
N LEU A 95 19.44 6.46 -20.04
CA LEU A 95 18.89 5.12 -19.91
C LEU A 95 17.37 5.18 -19.93
N LEU A 96 16.77 4.50 -20.91
CA LEU A 96 15.34 4.30 -21.01
C LEU A 96 15.00 2.84 -20.69
N LEU A 97 14.12 2.61 -19.72
CA LEU A 97 13.57 1.29 -19.44
C LEU A 97 12.06 1.29 -19.67
N GLY A 98 11.54 0.15 -20.13
CA GLY A 98 10.14 -0.01 -20.47
C GLY A 98 9.70 -1.48 -20.33
N PRO A 99 8.52 -1.84 -20.84
CA PRO A 99 7.99 -3.20 -20.73
C PRO A 99 8.70 -4.21 -21.67
N ASP A 100 9.48 -3.75 -22.65
CA ASP A 100 10.16 -4.63 -23.61
C ASP A 100 11.58 -4.96 -23.12
N LEU A 101 11.77 -6.22 -22.70
CA LEU A 101 13.04 -6.71 -22.18
C LEU A 101 14.20 -6.58 -23.19
N LYS A 102 13.96 -6.78 -24.49
CA LYS A 102 15.01 -6.67 -25.51
C LYS A 102 15.46 -5.23 -25.67
N GLN A 103 14.51 -4.30 -25.66
CA GLN A 103 14.84 -2.86 -25.67
C GLN A 103 15.58 -2.47 -24.40
N ASN A 104 15.17 -2.96 -23.22
CA ASN A 104 15.89 -2.72 -21.97
C ASN A 104 17.35 -3.21 -22.06
N GLN A 105 17.58 -4.44 -22.55
CA GLN A 105 18.92 -4.97 -22.74
C GLN A 105 19.76 -4.11 -23.70
N GLN A 106 19.17 -3.64 -24.80
CA GLN A 106 19.84 -2.75 -25.76
C GLN A 106 20.20 -1.40 -25.11
N GLN A 107 19.30 -0.83 -24.33
CA GLN A 107 19.55 0.42 -23.61
C GLN A 107 20.65 0.27 -22.55
N ILE A 108 20.62 -0.80 -21.78
CA ILE A 108 21.62 -1.10 -20.74
C ILE A 108 23.00 -1.37 -21.36
N SER A 109 23.06 -2.06 -22.53
CA SER A 109 24.32 -2.41 -23.19
C SER A 109 25.15 -1.20 -23.61
N GLN A 110 24.55 -0.01 -23.74
CA GLN A 110 25.28 1.25 -23.97
C GLN A 110 26.21 1.63 -22.80
N PHE A 111 25.94 1.10 -21.60
CA PHE A 111 26.69 1.38 -20.37
C PHE A 111 27.50 0.17 -19.91
N SER A 112 26.91 -1.04 -19.97
CA SER A 112 27.59 -2.30 -19.65
C SER A 112 26.93 -3.48 -20.37
N THR A 113 27.73 -4.20 -21.17
CA THR A 113 27.27 -5.45 -21.81
C THR A 113 26.97 -6.52 -20.76
N ARG A 114 27.80 -6.61 -19.70
CA ARG A 114 27.59 -7.53 -18.59
C ARG A 114 26.25 -7.28 -17.90
N ASP A 115 25.91 -6.04 -17.62
CA ASP A 115 24.65 -5.68 -16.96
C ASP A 115 23.45 -6.02 -17.86
N ALA A 116 23.55 -5.81 -19.16
CA ALA A 116 22.51 -6.17 -20.12
C ALA A 116 22.26 -7.68 -20.16
N GLU A 117 23.29 -8.52 -19.98
CA GLU A 117 23.17 -9.97 -19.88
C GLU A 117 22.60 -10.43 -18.53
N GLN A 118 22.90 -9.73 -17.44
CA GLN A 118 22.42 -10.06 -16.08
C GLN A 118 20.99 -9.59 -15.82
N PHE A 119 20.55 -8.49 -16.44
CA PHE A 119 19.27 -7.85 -16.19
C PHE A 119 18.06 -8.80 -16.29
N PRO A 120 17.94 -9.67 -17.31
CA PRO A 120 16.83 -10.63 -17.38
C PRO A 120 16.80 -11.63 -16.22
N ARG A 121 17.97 -12.02 -15.70
CA ARG A 121 18.09 -12.95 -14.57
C ARG A 121 17.67 -12.26 -13.27
N TYR A 122 18.05 -11.01 -13.11
CA TYR A 122 17.65 -10.18 -11.99
C TYR A 122 16.12 -9.99 -11.97
N GLU A 123 15.51 -9.62 -13.09
CA GLU A 123 14.04 -9.48 -13.18
C GLU A 123 13.32 -10.82 -12.90
N ALA A 124 13.80 -11.91 -13.47
CA ALA A 124 13.22 -13.23 -13.22
C ALA A 124 13.30 -13.65 -11.75
N MET A 125 14.39 -13.33 -11.06
CA MET A 125 14.54 -13.57 -9.62
C MET A 125 13.52 -12.75 -8.82
N LEU A 126 13.41 -11.45 -9.08
CA LEU A 126 12.43 -10.57 -8.41
C LEU A 126 11.00 -11.04 -8.67
N GLN A 127 10.67 -11.34 -9.92
CA GLN A 127 9.34 -11.84 -10.29
C GLN A 127 8.99 -13.12 -9.55
N LYS A 128 9.90 -14.09 -9.53
CA LYS A 128 9.68 -15.37 -8.81
C LYS A 128 9.40 -15.15 -7.33
N ILE A 129 10.16 -14.25 -6.68
CA ILE A 129 9.97 -13.94 -5.25
C ILE A 129 8.64 -13.21 -5.04
N ALA A 130 8.31 -12.23 -5.87
CA ALA A 130 7.06 -11.50 -5.82
C ALA A 130 5.85 -12.44 -5.95
N GLU A 131 5.84 -13.34 -6.94
CA GLU A 131 4.77 -14.32 -7.15
C GLU A 131 4.54 -15.25 -5.95
N CYS A 132 5.61 -15.60 -5.23
CA CYS A 132 5.51 -16.42 -4.04
C CYS A 132 4.98 -15.64 -2.82
N LEU A 133 5.26 -14.35 -2.71
CA LEU A 133 4.95 -13.53 -1.53
C LEU A 133 3.59 -12.82 -1.64
N GLU A 134 3.17 -12.40 -2.83
CA GLU A 134 1.88 -11.71 -3.02
C GLU A 134 0.68 -12.42 -2.38
N PRO A 135 0.49 -13.75 -2.55
CA PRO A 135 -0.62 -14.43 -1.92
C PRO A 135 -0.58 -14.38 -0.39
N ALA A 136 0.61 -14.26 0.21
CA ALA A 136 0.77 -14.14 1.65
C ALA A 136 0.34 -12.77 2.18
N LEU A 137 0.55 -11.70 1.39
CA LEU A 137 0.11 -10.34 1.75
C LEU A 137 -1.41 -10.19 1.79
N MET A 138 -2.14 -11.04 1.05
CA MET A 138 -3.60 -11.05 1.00
C MET A 138 -4.25 -11.90 2.10
N GLN A 139 -3.47 -12.50 2.97
CA GLN A 139 -3.97 -13.40 4.01
C GLN A 139 -3.71 -12.82 5.41
N THR A 140 -4.61 -13.14 6.34
CA THR A 140 -4.34 -12.87 7.75
C THR A 140 -3.10 -13.67 8.17
N PRO A 141 -2.07 -13.04 8.74
CA PRO A 141 -0.88 -13.76 9.20
C PRO A 141 -1.27 -14.91 10.15
N PRO A 142 -0.70 -16.11 9.98
CA PRO A 142 -0.96 -17.19 10.92
C PRO A 142 -0.26 -16.90 12.26
N ASP A 143 -0.92 -17.19 13.36
CA ASP A 143 -0.32 -17.15 14.69
C ASP A 143 0.60 -18.37 14.85
N LEU A 144 1.84 -18.22 14.42
CA LEU A 144 2.86 -19.30 14.39
C LEU A 144 3.67 -19.40 15.67
N LEU A 145 3.54 -18.45 16.60
CA LEU A 145 4.24 -18.48 17.88
C LEU A 145 3.29 -18.99 18.96
N PRO A 146 3.20 -20.32 19.17
CA PRO A 146 2.45 -20.87 20.27
C PRO A 146 3.28 -20.65 21.53
N LEU A 147 3.00 -19.60 22.26
CA LEU A 147 3.28 -19.65 23.69
C LEU A 147 2.38 -20.76 24.25
N PRO A 148 2.92 -21.80 24.93
CA PRO A 148 2.16 -22.98 25.35
C PRO A 148 0.88 -22.68 26.14
N ALA A 149 0.80 -21.52 26.79
CA ALA A 149 -0.37 -21.06 27.52
C ALA A 149 -1.49 -20.48 26.62
N SER A 150 -1.15 -19.84 25.48
CA SER A 150 -2.12 -19.21 24.59
C SER A 150 -2.84 -20.20 23.67
N TRP A 151 -2.19 -21.32 23.34
CA TRP A 151 -2.75 -22.34 22.44
C TRP A 151 -3.96 -23.08 23.03
N ARG A 152 -4.03 -23.20 24.35
CA ARG A 152 -5.15 -23.88 25.03
C ARG A 152 -6.41 -23.04 25.06
N SER A 153 -6.31 -21.72 25.06
CA SER A 153 -7.43 -20.78 25.12
C SER A 153 -7.98 -20.37 23.75
N VAL A 154 -7.29 -20.72 22.64
CA VAL A 154 -7.70 -20.36 21.29
C VAL A 154 -8.78 -21.30 20.76
N GLY A 155 -9.90 -20.74 20.30
CA GLY A 155 -11.01 -21.50 19.75
C GLY A 155 -10.64 -22.33 18.50
N PHE A 156 -11.32 -23.46 18.28
CA PHE A 156 -11.06 -24.41 17.20
C PHE A 156 -11.05 -23.77 15.80
N ARG A 157 -11.95 -22.80 15.55
CA ARG A 157 -12.00 -22.07 14.25
C ARG A 157 -10.74 -21.28 13.97
N LYS A 158 -10.15 -20.62 14.97
CA LYS A 158 -8.88 -19.88 14.80
C LYS A 158 -7.74 -20.85 14.53
N LYS A 159 -7.63 -21.94 15.27
CA LYS A 159 -6.60 -22.99 15.06
C LYS A 159 -6.65 -23.55 13.65
N PHE A 160 -7.85 -23.86 13.15
CA PHE A 160 -8.02 -24.39 11.79
C PHE A 160 -7.62 -23.37 10.73
N ARG A 161 -8.03 -22.10 10.89
CA ARG A 161 -7.65 -21.02 9.99
C ARG A 161 -6.12 -20.83 9.97
N ASP A 162 -5.51 -20.70 11.14
CA ASP A 162 -4.07 -20.44 11.27
C ASP A 162 -3.24 -21.61 10.71
N THR A 163 -3.66 -22.85 10.91
CA THR A 163 -3.03 -24.04 10.31
C THR A 163 -3.15 -24.03 8.79
N LYS A 164 -4.33 -23.67 8.24
CA LYS A 164 -4.53 -23.56 6.80
C LYS A 164 -3.66 -22.47 6.20
N THR A 165 -3.60 -21.29 6.83
CA THR A 165 -2.75 -20.17 6.35
C THR A 165 -1.27 -20.53 6.45
N ALA A 166 -0.83 -21.17 7.54
CA ALA A 166 0.55 -21.66 7.69
C ALA A 166 0.92 -22.70 6.60
N TYR A 167 0.00 -23.59 6.26
CA TYR A 167 0.20 -24.54 5.17
C TYR A 167 0.35 -23.85 3.81
N HIS A 168 -0.50 -22.86 3.51
CA HIS A 168 -0.40 -22.09 2.27
C HIS A 168 0.91 -21.30 2.20
N LEU A 169 1.30 -20.64 3.29
CA LEU A 169 2.59 -19.95 3.40
C LEU A 169 3.76 -20.90 3.17
N HIS A 170 3.72 -22.10 3.79
CA HIS A 170 4.75 -23.12 3.59
C HIS A 170 4.83 -23.56 2.12
N GLN A 171 3.69 -23.79 1.47
CA GLN A 171 3.65 -24.15 0.05
C GLN A 171 4.23 -23.02 -0.83
N SER A 172 3.85 -21.77 -0.59
CA SER A 172 4.41 -20.63 -1.31
C SER A 172 5.94 -20.55 -1.14
N LEU A 173 6.44 -20.64 0.09
CA LEU A 173 7.87 -20.62 0.36
C LEU A 173 8.63 -21.81 -0.23
N LYS A 174 8.00 -22.98 -0.33
CA LYS A 174 8.62 -24.16 -0.94
C LYS A 174 8.95 -23.93 -2.43
N HIS A 175 8.15 -23.12 -3.14
CA HIS A 175 8.41 -22.78 -4.54
C HIS A 175 9.63 -21.89 -4.73
N LEU A 176 10.09 -21.18 -3.69
CA LEU A 176 11.33 -20.41 -3.75
C LEU A 176 12.55 -21.31 -3.92
N GLY A 177 12.59 -22.49 -3.25
CA GLY A 177 13.70 -23.42 -3.35
C GLY A 177 15.04 -22.77 -3.01
N GLU A 178 16.00 -22.82 -3.94
CA GLU A 178 17.32 -22.21 -3.79
C GLU A 178 17.32 -20.68 -3.75
N THR A 179 16.18 -20.01 -4.07
CA THR A 179 16.02 -18.55 -4.03
C THR A 179 15.62 -18.02 -2.63
N ILE A 180 15.52 -18.91 -1.61
CA ILE A 180 15.18 -18.50 -0.24
C ILE A 180 16.16 -17.48 0.35
N PRO A 181 17.50 -17.62 0.19
CA PRO A 181 18.44 -16.62 0.72
C PRO A 181 18.19 -15.22 0.13
N GLU A 182 18.00 -15.12 -1.18
CA GLU A 182 17.70 -13.86 -1.86
C GLU A 182 16.36 -13.28 -1.39
N ALA A 183 15.34 -14.12 -1.19
CA ALA A 183 14.05 -13.68 -0.68
C ALA A 183 14.17 -13.11 0.74
N ILE A 184 14.94 -13.74 1.64
CA ILE A 184 15.18 -13.22 2.99
C ILE A 184 15.92 -11.89 2.92
N GLU A 185 16.95 -11.81 2.07
CA GLU A 185 17.72 -10.58 1.91
C GLU A 185 16.85 -9.43 1.36
N LEU A 186 15.99 -9.71 0.37
CA LEU A 186 15.04 -8.72 -0.16
C LEU A 186 14.01 -8.29 0.89
N LEU A 187 13.59 -9.17 1.77
CA LEU A 187 12.61 -8.83 2.81
C LEU A 187 13.19 -8.00 3.96
N THR A 188 14.50 -8.10 4.23
CA THR A 188 15.10 -7.54 5.45
C THR A 188 16.29 -6.64 5.21
N GLY A 189 16.94 -6.78 4.06
CA GLY A 189 18.22 -6.13 3.77
C GLY A 189 18.09 -4.76 3.09
N PRO A 190 19.24 -4.11 2.86
CA PRO A 190 19.35 -2.92 2.05
C PRO A 190 19.40 -3.24 0.56
N ALA A 191 18.83 -2.37 -0.29
CA ALA A 191 18.82 -2.57 -1.74
C ALA A 191 20.19 -2.40 -2.40
N LEU A 192 21.00 -1.45 -1.95
CA LEU A 192 22.25 -1.11 -2.59
C LEU A 192 23.27 -2.27 -2.67
N PRO A 193 23.51 -3.07 -1.62
CA PRO A 193 24.36 -4.26 -1.70
C PRO A 193 23.88 -5.30 -2.71
N ILE A 194 22.55 -5.47 -2.82
CA ILE A 194 21.95 -6.37 -3.80
C ILE A 194 22.23 -5.86 -5.22
N LEU A 195 21.96 -4.58 -5.49
CA LEU A 195 22.21 -3.96 -6.80
C LEU A 195 23.69 -4.00 -7.17
N ASN A 196 24.61 -3.75 -6.23
CA ASN A 196 26.07 -3.83 -6.46
C ASN A 196 26.55 -5.25 -6.79
N ARG A 197 25.89 -6.27 -6.31
CA ARG A 197 26.20 -7.68 -6.61
C ARG A 197 25.77 -8.06 -8.02
N TRP A 198 24.64 -7.51 -8.48
CA TRP A 198 24.10 -7.79 -9.79
C TRP A 198 24.72 -6.95 -10.90
N PHE A 199 24.97 -5.65 -10.66
CA PHE A 199 25.30 -4.67 -11.68
C PHE A 199 26.57 -3.88 -11.35
N GLU A 200 27.29 -3.47 -12.41
CA GLU A 200 28.47 -2.61 -12.28
C GLU A 200 28.19 -1.15 -12.68
N SER A 201 27.22 -0.92 -13.58
CA SER A 201 26.88 0.39 -14.12
C SER A 201 26.11 1.24 -13.09
N ASP A 202 26.67 2.40 -12.73
CA ASP A 202 26.05 3.28 -11.73
C ASP A 202 24.72 3.86 -12.20
N ILE A 203 24.56 4.13 -13.50
CA ILE A 203 23.30 4.66 -14.02
C ILE A 203 22.16 3.63 -13.89
N LEU A 204 22.45 2.34 -14.15
CA LEU A 204 21.44 1.29 -13.98
C LEU A 204 21.11 1.09 -12.50
N LYS A 205 22.13 1.04 -11.63
CA LYS A 205 21.91 0.93 -10.17
C LYS A 205 21.10 2.11 -9.63
N ALA A 206 21.42 3.34 -10.06
CA ALA A 206 20.66 4.53 -9.65
C ALA A 206 19.21 4.48 -10.14
N THR A 207 18.96 4.04 -11.38
CA THR A 207 17.61 3.87 -11.92
C THR A 207 16.80 2.88 -11.09
N LEU A 208 17.35 1.70 -10.81
CA LEU A 208 16.66 0.65 -10.05
C LEU A 208 16.52 1.00 -8.56
N ALA A 209 17.50 1.72 -8.00
CA ALA A 209 17.43 2.17 -6.61
C ALA A 209 16.31 3.19 -6.35
N THR A 210 15.77 3.84 -7.39
CA THR A 210 14.61 4.71 -7.25
C THR A 210 13.44 3.97 -6.61
N ASP A 211 13.18 2.73 -7.05
CA ASP A 211 12.09 1.91 -6.51
C ASP A 211 12.33 1.48 -5.05
N ALA A 212 13.57 1.54 -4.58
CA ALA A 212 13.92 1.23 -3.19
C ALA A 212 13.68 2.38 -2.20
N ILE A 213 13.44 3.59 -2.69
CA ILE A 213 13.32 4.80 -1.85
C ILE A 213 11.97 5.51 -2.00
N ILE A 214 11.10 5.06 -2.88
CA ILE A 214 9.76 5.63 -3.03
C ILE A 214 8.94 5.40 -1.75
N GLY A 215 8.45 6.48 -1.15
CA GLY A 215 7.65 6.42 0.07
C GLY A 215 8.45 6.21 1.36
N THR A 216 9.79 6.24 1.29
CA THR A 216 10.65 6.19 2.47
C THR A 216 11.66 7.33 2.45
N PHE A 217 12.00 7.88 3.62
CA PHE A 217 13.03 8.92 3.77
C PHE A 217 14.40 8.31 4.15
N GLN A 218 14.74 7.19 3.52
CA GLN A 218 15.95 6.43 3.81
C GLN A 218 16.81 6.25 2.55
N PRO A 219 18.14 6.19 2.67
CA PRO A 219 19.00 5.87 1.54
C PRO A 219 18.87 4.37 1.15
N PRO A 220 19.16 3.98 -0.11
CA PRO A 220 19.06 2.58 -0.54
C PRO A 220 20.05 1.64 0.16
N SER A 221 20.95 2.18 0.99
CA SER A 221 21.85 1.43 1.87
C SER A 221 21.26 1.10 3.25
N ALA A 222 20.07 1.63 3.58
CA ALA A 222 19.39 1.33 4.85
C ALA A 222 18.67 -0.02 4.80
N PRO A 223 18.63 -0.77 5.91
CA PRO A 223 17.87 -2.01 6.01
C PRO A 223 16.37 -1.79 5.68
N GLY A 224 15.76 -2.78 5.03
CA GLY A 224 14.35 -2.72 4.62
C GLY A 224 14.10 -2.06 3.26
N THR A 225 15.06 -1.31 2.70
CA THR A 225 14.89 -0.67 1.38
C THR A 225 14.81 -1.68 0.23
N ALA A 226 15.37 -2.88 0.38
CA ALA A 226 15.19 -3.96 -0.58
C ALA A 226 13.75 -4.48 -0.61
N TYR A 227 13.02 -4.44 0.51
CA TYR A 227 11.59 -4.76 0.53
C TYR A 227 10.77 -3.71 -0.23
N VAL A 228 11.12 -2.43 -0.09
CA VAL A 228 10.45 -1.35 -0.84
C VAL A 228 10.62 -1.56 -2.35
N LEU A 229 11.83 -1.91 -2.81
CA LEU A 229 12.08 -2.28 -4.21
C LEU A 229 11.23 -3.47 -4.66
N LEU A 230 11.22 -4.56 -3.89
CA LEU A 230 10.44 -5.75 -4.20
C LEU A 230 8.93 -5.44 -4.25
N HIS A 231 8.43 -4.62 -3.32
CA HIS A 231 7.03 -4.21 -3.25
C HIS A 231 6.59 -3.50 -4.52
N HIS A 232 7.44 -2.66 -5.11
CA HIS A 232 7.14 -1.96 -6.36
C HIS A 232 7.11 -2.89 -7.59
N VAL A 233 7.77 -4.06 -7.53
CA VAL A 233 7.71 -5.08 -8.58
C VAL A 233 6.39 -5.90 -8.53
N MET A 234 5.75 -5.96 -7.35
CA MET A 234 4.51 -6.73 -7.15
C MET A 234 3.28 -6.09 -7.82
N GLY A 235 3.33 -4.82 -8.19
CA GLY A 235 2.20 -4.09 -8.74
C GLY A 235 1.85 -4.47 -10.17
N SER A 236 0.64 -4.10 -10.59
CA SER A 236 0.19 -4.19 -11.97
C SER A 236 -0.64 -2.96 -12.34
N ALA A 237 -0.57 -2.55 -13.60
CA ALA A 237 -1.42 -1.49 -14.15
C ALA A 237 -1.84 -1.85 -15.57
N GLY A 238 -3.12 -1.62 -15.90
CA GLY A 238 -3.65 -1.94 -17.22
C GLY A 238 -3.56 -3.42 -17.61
N GLY A 239 -3.58 -4.34 -16.63
CA GLY A 239 -3.53 -5.79 -16.85
C GLY A 239 -2.13 -6.37 -17.05
N ALA A 240 -1.06 -5.56 -16.94
CA ALA A 240 0.33 -6.02 -17.03
C ALA A 240 1.05 -5.88 -15.69
N ARG A 241 1.75 -6.94 -15.24
CA ARG A 241 2.51 -6.99 -13.99
C ARG A 241 3.80 -6.19 -14.11
N GLY A 242 4.23 -5.56 -13.00
CA GLY A 242 5.43 -4.72 -12.94
C GLY A 242 5.31 -3.41 -13.73
N VAL A 243 4.14 -3.14 -14.31
CA VAL A 243 3.86 -1.91 -15.05
C VAL A 243 3.16 -0.91 -14.15
N TRP A 244 3.61 0.33 -14.24
CA TRP A 244 2.99 1.47 -13.58
C TRP A 244 2.18 2.28 -14.58
N GLY A 245 1.10 2.87 -14.11
CA GLY A 245 0.21 3.65 -14.96
C GLY A 245 -0.09 5.04 -14.40
N TYR A 246 -0.45 5.93 -15.29
CA TYR A 246 -1.07 7.20 -14.93
C TYR A 246 -2.58 7.04 -14.86
N VAL A 247 -3.21 7.63 -13.87
CA VAL A 247 -4.67 7.74 -13.83
C VAL A 247 -5.09 8.95 -14.68
N GLU A 248 -6.00 8.75 -15.60
CA GLU A 248 -6.57 9.86 -16.38
C GLU A 248 -7.28 10.85 -15.45
N GLY A 249 -6.86 12.12 -15.48
CA GLY A 249 -7.29 13.14 -14.52
C GLY A 249 -6.50 13.19 -13.22
N GLY A 250 -5.41 12.38 -13.11
CA GLY A 250 -4.54 12.26 -11.94
C GLY A 250 -5.09 11.32 -10.87
N MET A 251 -4.31 11.09 -9.80
CA MET A 251 -4.67 10.13 -8.75
C MET A 251 -5.98 10.46 -8.01
N GLY A 252 -6.36 11.73 -7.99
CA GLY A 252 -7.65 12.16 -7.45
C GLY A 252 -8.84 11.55 -8.18
N ALA A 253 -8.73 11.25 -9.47
CA ALA A 253 -9.79 10.59 -10.22
C ALA A 253 -10.06 9.16 -9.71
N LEU A 254 -9.02 8.41 -9.31
CA LEU A 254 -9.19 7.12 -8.64
C LEU A 254 -10.01 7.27 -7.35
N SER A 255 -9.63 8.21 -6.50
CA SER A 255 -10.33 8.44 -5.22
C SER A 255 -11.78 8.91 -5.42
N GLN A 256 -12.03 9.73 -6.43
CA GLN A 256 -13.39 10.15 -6.79
C GLN A 256 -14.23 8.97 -7.29
N ALA A 257 -13.65 8.09 -8.12
CA ALA A 257 -14.32 6.86 -8.56
C ALA A 257 -14.66 5.95 -7.38
N MET A 258 -13.72 5.77 -6.43
CA MET A 258 -13.97 5.01 -5.20
C MET A 258 -15.07 5.63 -4.34
N ALA A 259 -15.07 6.95 -4.17
CA ALA A 259 -16.10 7.67 -3.42
C ALA A 259 -17.48 7.56 -4.09
N ALA A 260 -17.52 7.65 -5.42
CA ALA A 260 -18.76 7.48 -6.19
C ALA A 260 -19.31 6.05 -6.03
N SER A 261 -18.45 5.03 -6.12
CA SER A 261 -18.81 3.64 -5.89
C SER A 261 -19.34 3.41 -4.46
N ALA A 262 -18.63 3.95 -3.46
CA ALA A 262 -19.06 3.85 -2.05
C ALA A 262 -20.43 4.52 -1.82
N LYS A 263 -20.66 5.71 -2.38
CA LYS A 263 -21.96 6.39 -2.32
C LYS A 263 -23.06 5.58 -3.02
N ALA A 264 -22.76 4.97 -4.17
CA ALA A 264 -23.73 4.10 -4.86
C ALA A 264 -24.10 2.85 -4.03
N ALA A 265 -23.19 2.39 -3.16
CA ALA A 265 -23.44 1.32 -2.18
C ALA A 265 -24.17 1.79 -0.91
N GLY A 266 -24.52 3.09 -0.79
CA GLY A 266 -25.25 3.66 0.34
C GLY A 266 -24.38 4.28 1.44
N VAL A 267 -23.09 4.48 1.21
CA VAL A 267 -22.19 5.16 2.15
C VAL A 267 -22.48 6.66 2.16
N GLU A 268 -22.63 7.24 3.35
CA GLU A 268 -22.60 8.69 3.53
C GLU A 268 -21.16 9.17 3.69
N ILE A 269 -20.77 10.20 2.95
CA ILE A 269 -19.43 10.81 3.03
C ILE A 269 -19.58 12.29 3.32
N ARG A 270 -19.00 12.76 4.43
CA ARG A 270 -18.93 14.18 4.80
C ARG A 270 -17.48 14.66 4.76
N THR A 271 -17.22 15.72 4.02
CA THR A 271 -15.90 16.38 3.93
C THR A 271 -15.90 17.69 4.72
N GLY A 272 -14.70 18.26 4.96
CA GLY A 272 -14.55 19.48 5.76
C GLY A 272 -14.83 19.28 7.26
N ILE A 273 -14.85 18.04 7.73
CA ILE A 273 -15.23 17.70 9.12
C ILE A 273 -14.16 16.84 9.76
N SER A 274 -13.51 17.36 10.81
CA SER A 274 -12.52 16.64 11.60
C SER A 274 -13.18 15.91 12.77
N VAL A 275 -12.74 14.66 13.01
CA VAL A 275 -13.02 13.96 14.27
C VAL A 275 -11.96 14.39 15.27
N GLU A 276 -12.39 14.75 16.49
CA GLU A 276 -11.52 15.14 17.58
C GLU A 276 -11.34 14.03 18.61
N GLU A 277 -12.36 13.20 18.80
CA GLU A 277 -12.31 12.14 19.81
C GLU A 277 -13.18 10.95 19.42
N ILE A 278 -12.67 9.76 19.74
CA ILE A 278 -13.43 8.51 19.74
C ILE A 278 -14.00 8.33 21.15
N LEU A 279 -15.32 8.38 21.27
CA LEU A 279 -16.00 8.29 22.56
C LEU A 279 -16.09 6.84 23.02
N ILE A 280 -15.64 6.61 24.25
CA ILE A 280 -15.63 5.28 24.87
C ILE A 280 -16.42 5.36 26.18
N SER A 281 -17.39 4.46 26.36
CA SER A 281 -18.16 4.28 27.58
C SER A 281 -18.22 2.79 27.90
N ASP A 282 -18.00 2.44 29.17
CA ASP A 282 -17.99 1.05 29.63
C ASP A 282 -17.08 0.13 28.82
N GLN A 283 -15.88 0.62 28.47
CA GLN A 283 -14.87 -0.06 27.64
C GLN A 283 -15.37 -0.40 26.20
N GLN A 284 -16.40 0.26 25.72
CA GLN A 284 -16.95 0.10 24.39
C GLN A 284 -17.03 1.44 23.65
N ILE A 285 -16.88 1.40 22.33
CA ILE A 285 -17.10 2.58 21.49
C ILE A 285 -18.57 2.96 21.55
N SER A 286 -18.85 4.24 21.87
CA SER A 286 -20.20 4.82 21.92
C SER A 286 -20.45 5.83 20.80
N GLY A 287 -19.39 6.38 20.19
CA GLY A 287 -19.50 7.36 19.11
C GLY A 287 -18.19 8.06 18.79
N VAL A 288 -18.31 9.16 18.06
CA VAL A 288 -17.21 10.11 17.79
C VAL A 288 -17.70 11.53 18.06
N ARG A 289 -16.78 12.39 18.54
CA ARG A 289 -16.99 13.83 18.65
C ARG A 289 -16.28 14.55 17.52
N LEU A 290 -16.98 15.46 16.88
CA LEU A 290 -16.48 16.27 15.78
C LEU A 290 -15.91 17.60 16.28
N SER A 291 -15.08 18.26 15.45
CA SER A 291 -14.55 19.61 15.72
C SER A 291 -15.63 20.68 15.86
N THR A 292 -16.83 20.42 15.35
CA THR A 292 -18.00 21.27 15.53
C THR A 292 -18.67 21.14 16.90
N GLY A 293 -18.25 20.17 17.73
CA GLY A 293 -18.92 19.79 18.98
C GLY A 293 -20.06 18.77 18.78
N GLU A 294 -20.47 18.48 17.55
CA GLU A 294 -21.46 17.45 17.27
C GLU A 294 -20.95 16.06 17.69
N THR A 295 -21.83 15.26 18.27
CA THR A 295 -21.56 13.86 18.62
C THR A 295 -22.35 12.93 17.72
N ILE A 296 -21.66 11.97 17.10
CA ILE A 296 -22.27 10.95 16.24
C ILE A 296 -22.19 9.60 16.94
N ALA A 297 -23.35 9.02 17.28
CA ALA A 297 -23.41 7.71 17.89
C ALA A 297 -23.12 6.59 16.90
N THR A 298 -22.19 5.72 17.26
CA THR A 298 -21.85 4.48 16.54
C THR A 298 -21.30 3.43 17.48
N ARG A 299 -21.42 2.17 17.12
CA ARG A 299 -20.84 1.04 17.88
C ARG A 299 -19.49 0.57 17.37
N SER A 300 -19.07 1.07 16.21
CA SER A 300 -17.76 0.71 15.61
C SER A 300 -17.12 1.93 14.95
N VAL A 301 -15.81 2.04 15.08
CA VAL A 301 -14.99 3.05 14.38
C VAL A 301 -13.89 2.33 13.65
N ALA A 302 -13.71 2.64 12.36
CA ALA A 302 -12.54 2.28 11.59
C ALA A 302 -11.75 3.54 11.28
N SER A 303 -10.47 3.58 11.63
CA SER A 303 -9.64 4.75 11.37
C SER A 303 -8.68 4.47 10.21
N ASN A 304 -8.70 5.38 9.23
CA ASN A 304 -7.73 5.43 8.14
C ASN A 304 -6.64 6.49 8.39
N ALA A 305 -6.62 7.09 9.57
CA ALA A 305 -5.50 7.87 10.06
C ALA A 305 -4.38 6.94 10.53
N ASP A 306 -3.16 7.47 10.65
CA ASP A 306 -2.03 6.72 11.18
C ASP A 306 -2.26 6.29 12.65
N ALA A 307 -1.41 5.38 13.13
CA ALA A 307 -1.58 4.82 14.47
C ALA A 307 -1.40 5.86 15.58
N HIS A 308 -0.47 6.81 15.44
CA HIS A 308 -0.28 7.88 16.43
C HIS A 308 -1.52 8.78 16.50
N VAL A 309 -2.05 9.21 15.35
CA VAL A 309 -3.28 10.01 15.33
C VAL A 309 -4.43 9.21 15.94
N THR A 310 -4.59 7.97 15.55
CA THR A 310 -5.71 7.14 16.00
C THR A 310 -5.65 6.86 17.50
N PHE A 311 -4.52 6.36 17.99
CA PHE A 311 -4.43 5.80 19.35
C PHE A 311 -3.88 6.78 20.40
N GLU A 312 -3.12 7.81 19.99
CA GLU A 312 -2.55 8.78 20.92
C GLU A 312 -3.34 10.10 20.95
N LYS A 313 -4.05 10.45 19.84
CA LYS A 313 -4.76 11.72 19.75
C LYS A 313 -6.28 11.59 19.82
N LEU A 314 -6.85 10.57 19.13
CA LEU A 314 -8.31 10.41 19.04
C LEU A 314 -8.89 9.56 20.17
N ILE A 315 -8.10 8.75 20.84
CA ILE A 315 -8.54 7.96 22.01
C ILE A 315 -8.07 8.68 23.27
N PRO A 316 -8.95 8.84 24.29
CA PRO A 316 -8.58 9.46 25.55
C PRO A 316 -7.43 8.72 26.25
N ALA A 317 -6.46 9.48 26.77
CA ALA A 317 -5.31 8.90 27.45
C ALA A 317 -5.72 7.99 28.61
N GLY A 318 -4.98 6.89 28.81
CA GLY A 318 -5.25 5.90 29.86
C GLY A 318 -6.42 4.96 29.59
N THR A 319 -7.01 5.01 28.39
CA THR A 319 -8.07 4.09 27.98
C THR A 319 -7.50 2.76 27.50
N LEU A 320 -6.32 2.79 26.88
CA LEU A 320 -5.68 1.61 26.31
C LEU A 320 -4.65 1.01 27.30
N PRO A 321 -4.36 -0.29 27.20
CA PRO A 321 -3.29 -0.90 27.99
C PRO A 321 -1.93 -0.24 27.74
N GLU A 322 -1.17 0.04 28.79
CA GLU A 322 0.16 0.68 28.71
C GLU A 322 1.12 -0.04 27.73
N THR A 323 1.05 -1.38 27.67
CA THR A 323 1.86 -2.17 26.75
C THR A 323 1.52 -1.92 25.29
N PHE A 324 0.25 -1.63 24.98
CA PHE A 324 -0.20 -1.27 23.64
C PHE A 324 0.23 0.17 23.30
N GLU A 325 0.03 1.13 24.21
CA GLU A 325 0.47 2.52 24.00
C GLU A 325 1.97 2.61 23.74
N LYS A 326 2.78 1.87 24.52
CA LYS A 326 4.23 1.74 24.28
C LYS A 326 4.57 1.06 22.93
N ALA A 327 3.76 0.16 22.43
CA ALA A 327 3.98 -0.43 21.12
C ALA A 327 3.68 0.57 20.01
N VAL A 328 2.59 1.34 20.11
CA VAL A 328 2.24 2.40 19.15
C VAL A 328 3.32 3.48 19.10
N SER A 329 3.79 3.96 20.26
CA SER A 329 4.81 5.04 20.33
C SER A 329 6.17 4.66 19.70
N ARG A 330 6.42 3.37 19.43
CA ARG A 330 7.64 2.90 18.74
C ARG A 330 7.52 2.88 17.22
N ILE A 331 6.34 3.13 16.69
CA ILE A 331 6.14 3.19 15.24
C ILE A 331 6.80 4.47 14.75
N ASP A 332 7.78 4.33 13.86
CA ASP A 332 8.52 5.44 13.27
C ASP A 332 7.85 5.85 11.95
N TYR A 333 7.52 7.13 11.82
CA TYR A 333 6.93 7.74 10.62
C TYR A 333 7.88 8.74 9.95
N SER A 334 9.17 8.79 10.34
CA SER A 334 10.17 9.67 9.74
C SER A 334 10.65 9.21 8.37
#